data_ba7d7dc5590ee9835ff364eb82a87ab4
#
_entry.id   ba7d7dc5590ee9835ff364eb82a87ab4
#
_cell.length_a   1.000
_cell.length_b   1.000
_cell.length_c   1.000
_cell.angle_alpha   90.00
_cell.angle_beta   90.00
_cell.angle_gamma   90.00
#
_symmetry.space_group_name_H-M   'P 1'
#
loop_
_entity.id
_entity.type
_entity.pdbx_description
1 polymer ?
#
loop_
_entity_poly.entity_id
_entity_poly.type
_entity_poly.pdbx_seq_one_letter_code
_entity_poly.pdbx_strand_id
1 'polypeptide(L)'
;MTVRPDKRAITSWALYDFANTIFSMNVISLYFALWVTVDHGGQDILYSLALSGSMFAVAISVPVFGAISDHTGRRRFPLTLLTLIAVVATALIGQTSQLAVGLCLFMTANYCYQSALVFYNGMLPSIARQSNVGMVSGYGVALGYVGSIAGLLLVKPFVADGGRAAAFLPTAILFLIFAIPCFLFVKDPGPKPFQVDVGQAFRTLRATIAGASQYHVLLKFIGIHFLILDVVNTVIAFMAVYANKVIGFNDSQITTFLILSTAFAMLGSVIIGWLVKYKG
;
A
#
# COMPACT_ATOMS: atom_id res chain seq x y z
N MET A 1 -29.97 3.54 -7.22
CA MET A 1 -29.78 2.14 -7.60
C MET A 1 -29.26 1.39 -6.38
N THR A 2 -29.98 0.38 -5.90
CA THR A 2 -29.54 -0.46 -4.77
C THR A 2 -28.49 -1.44 -5.29
N VAL A 3 -27.22 -1.19 -4.94
CA VAL A 3 -26.13 -2.11 -5.23
C VAL A 3 -26.43 -3.44 -4.52
N ARG A 4 -26.67 -4.52 -5.27
CA ARG A 4 -26.69 -5.87 -4.67
C ARG A 4 -25.23 -6.25 -4.34
N PRO A 5 -24.93 -6.60 -3.09
CA PRO A 5 -23.55 -6.99 -2.74
C PRO A 5 -23.18 -8.26 -3.50
N ASP A 6 -22.27 -8.15 -4.44
CA ASP A 6 -21.67 -9.30 -5.11
C ASP A 6 -20.54 -9.82 -4.23
N LYS A 7 -20.76 -10.98 -3.60
CA LYS A 7 -19.75 -11.63 -2.74
C LYS A 7 -18.44 -11.87 -3.47
N ARG A 8 -18.47 -12.17 -4.79
CA ARG A 8 -17.27 -12.36 -5.60
C ARG A 8 -16.48 -11.07 -5.74
N ALA A 9 -17.16 -9.94 -5.99
CA ALA A 9 -16.50 -8.65 -6.09
C ALA A 9 -15.88 -8.22 -4.74
N ILE A 10 -16.58 -8.44 -3.63
CA ILE A 10 -16.06 -8.13 -2.28
C ILE A 10 -14.83 -8.98 -1.97
N THR A 11 -14.88 -10.30 -2.18
CA THR A 11 -13.73 -11.18 -1.92
C THR A 11 -12.56 -10.84 -2.82
N SER A 12 -12.81 -10.55 -4.09
CA SER A 12 -11.76 -10.18 -5.06
C SER A 12 -11.12 -8.82 -4.73
N TRP A 13 -11.91 -7.87 -4.25
CA TRP A 13 -11.43 -6.59 -3.75
C TRP A 13 -10.55 -6.79 -2.51
N ALA A 14 -10.98 -7.60 -1.56
CA ALA A 14 -10.22 -7.88 -0.34
C ALA A 14 -8.93 -8.70 -0.62
N LEU A 15 -8.92 -9.57 -1.65
CA LEU A 15 -7.71 -10.24 -2.12
C LEU A 15 -6.68 -9.28 -2.71
N TYR A 16 -7.12 -8.15 -3.24
CA TYR A 16 -6.18 -7.11 -3.67
C TYR A 16 -5.45 -6.48 -2.46
N ASP A 17 -6.12 -6.33 -1.32
CA ASP A 17 -5.47 -5.87 -0.09
C ASP A 17 -4.46 -6.89 0.44
N PHE A 18 -4.80 -8.17 0.38
CA PHE A 18 -3.85 -9.26 0.63
C PHE A 18 -2.61 -9.15 -0.27
N ALA A 19 -2.79 -8.90 -1.57
CA ALA A 19 -1.70 -8.71 -2.54
C ALA A 19 -0.83 -7.49 -2.21
N ASN A 20 -1.48 -6.37 -1.90
CA ASN A 20 -0.82 -5.11 -1.53
C ASN A 20 0.11 -5.25 -0.32
N THR A 21 -0.35 -5.96 0.70
CA THR A 21 0.43 -6.12 1.92
C THR A 21 1.59 -7.08 1.76
N ILE A 22 1.52 -8.06 0.83
CA ILE A 22 2.69 -8.85 0.42
C ILE A 22 3.78 -7.93 -0.11
N PHE A 23 3.43 -7.01 -1.04
CA PHE A 23 4.40 -6.05 -1.58
C PHE A 23 4.93 -5.13 -0.49
N SER A 24 4.07 -4.50 0.28
CA SER A 24 4.46 -3.55 1.33
C SER A 24 5.42 -4.18 2.33
N MET A 25 5.12 -5.39 2.81
CA MET A 25 5.92 -6.05 3.83
C MET A 25 7.27 -6.53 3.29
N ASN A 26 7.28 -7.21 2.14
CA ASN A 26 8.52 -7.76 1.59
C ASN A 26 9.40 -6.69 0.94
N VAL A 27 8.82 -5.75 0.17
CA VAL A 27 9.61 -4.75 -0.55
C VAL A 27 9.90 -3.56 0.35
N ILE A 28 8.87 -2.84 0.83
CA ILE A 28 9.08 -1.58 1.56
C ILE A 28 9.67 -1.85 2.94
N SER A 29 9.07 -2.75 3.74
CA SER A 29 9.44 -2.88 5.16
C SER A 29 10.65 -3.77 5.41
N LEU A 30 11.02 -4.67 4.50
CA LEU A 30 12.06 -5.66 4.79
C LEU A 30 13.19 -5.66 3.75
N TYR A 31 12.98 -6.28 2.59
CA TYR A 31 14.11 -6.68 1.76
C TYR A 31 14.76 -5.54 1.00
N PHE A 32 14.01 -4.54 0.50
CA PHE A 32 14.62 -3.47 -0.27
C PHE A 32 15.47 -2.53 0.60
N ALA A 33 15.00 -2.20 1.79
CA ALA A 33 15.77 -1.38 2.73
C ALA A 33 17.11 -2.05 3.08
N LEU A 34 17.10 -3.37 3.36
CA LEU A 34 18.30 -4.15 3.65
C LEU A 34 19.17 -4.36 2.41
N TRP A 35 18.57 -4.56 1.24
CA TRP A 35 19.30 -4.67 -0.04
C TRP A 35 20.11 -3.40 -0.34
N VAL A 36 19.54 -2.22 -0.10
CA VAL A 36 20.27 -0.95 -0.26
C VAL A 36 21.37 -0.79 0.77
N THR A 37 21.03 -1.00 2.05
CA THR A 37 21.87 -0.54 3.16
C THR A 37 22.88 -1.58 3.64
N VAL A 38 22.63 -2.86 3.39
CA VAL A 38 23.52 -3.96 3.81
C VAL A 38 24.21 -4.59 2.59
N ASP A 39 23.44 -5.03 1.58
CA ASP A 39 24.03 -5.77 0.46
C ASP A 39 24.85 -4.86 -0.47
N HIS A 40 24.42 -3.61 -0.67
CA HIS A 40 25.12 -2.64 -1.49
C HIS A 40 25.93 -1.62 -0.67
N GLY A 41 25.94 -1.71 0.66
CA GLY A 41 26.65 -0.76 1.52
C GLY A 41 26.19 0.69 1.35
N GLY A 42 25.00 0.91 0.80
CA GLY A 42 24.42 2.24 0.61
C GLY A 42 24.09 2.91 1.93
N GLN A 43 24.16 4.24 1.95
CA GLN A 43 23.74 5.00 3.11
C GLN A 43 22.21 4.93 3.27
N ASP A 44 21.74 4.90 4.51
CA ASP A 44 20.29 4.83 4.84
C ASP A 44 19.48 5.98 4.20
N ILE A 45 20.16 7.13 3.98
CA ILE A 45 19.58 8.30 3.30
C ILE A 45 19.14 8.00 1.86
N LEU A 46 19.80 7.09 1.16
CA LEU A 46 19.43 6.74 -0.23
C LEU A 46 18.07 6.04 -0.28
N TYR A 47 17.84 5.11 0.65
CA TYR A 47 16.52 4.50 0.81
C TYR A 47 15.46 5.52 1.20
N SER A 48 15.76 6.39 2.19
CA SER A 48 14.86 7.47 2.61
C SER A 48 14.47 8.39 1.46
N LEU A 49 15.45 8.81 0.65
CA LEU A 49 15.20 9.70 -0.49
C LEU A 49 14.37 9.01 -1.57
N ALA A 50 14.62 7.73 -1.85
CA ALA A 50 13.83 6.98 -2.80
C ALA A 50 12.37 6.80 -2.33
N LEU A 51 12.18 6.44 -1.06
CA LEU A 51 10.86 6.31 -0.45
C LEU A 51 10.13 7.65 -0.44
N SER A 52 10.73 8.70 0.12
CA SER A 52 10.13 10.03 0.25
C SER A 52 9.89 10.67 -1.12
N GLY A 53 10.81 10.52 -2.07
CA GLY A 53 10.67 11.04 -3.44
C GLY A 53 9.49 10.40 -4.18
N SER A 54 9.33 9.08 -4.07
CA SER A 54 8.17 8.39 -4.64
C SER A 54 6.85 8.82 -3.97
N MET A 55 6.83 8.97 -2.64
CA MET A 55 5.65 9.44 -1.90
C MET A 55 5.30 10.90 -2.22
N PHE A 56 6.30 11.76 -2.43
CA PHE A 56 6.08 13.13 -2.88
C PHE A 56 5.45 13.18 -4.27
N ALA A 57 5.92 12.36 -5.21
CA ALA A 57 5.31 12.23 -6.52
C ALA A 57 3.86 11.74 -6.44
N VAL A 58 3.57 10.77 -5.55
CA VAL A 58 2.20 10.31 -5.25
C VAL A 58 1.35 11.48 -4.75
N ALA A 59 1.82 12.26 -3.77
CA ALA A 59 1.08 13.37 -3.19
C ALA A 59 0.64 14.41 -4.25
N ILE A 60 1.50 14.67 -5.23
CA ILE A 60 1.17 15.56 -6.36
C ILE A 60 0.13 14.91 -7.30
N SER A 61 0.20 13.59 -7.50
CA SER A 61 -0.64 12.86 -8.45
C SER A 61 -2.02 12.52 -7.90
N VAL A 62 -2.17 12.34 -6.58
CA VAL A 62 -3.42 11.91 -5.92
C VAL A 62 -4.63 12.79 -6.27
N PRO A 63 -4.57 14.13 -6.29
CA PRO A 63 -5.71 14.96 -6.67
C PRO A 63 -6.18 14.70 -8.11
N VAL A 64 -5.22 14.46 -9.02
CA VAL A 64 -5.51 14.15 -10.43
C VAL A 64 -6.14 12.76 -10.56
N PHE A 65 -5.56 11.76 -9.90
CA PHE A 65 -6.08 10.39 -9.92
C PHE A 65 -7.45 10.29 -9.24
N GLY A 66 -7.66 11.02 -8.14
CA GLY A 66 -8.97 11.15 -7.50
C GLY A 66 -10.02 11.74 -8.46
N ALA A 67 -9.68 12.85 -9.12
CA ALA A 67 -10.57 13.45 -10.12
C ALA A 67 -10.88 12.49 -11.27
N ILE A 68 -9.87 11.78 -11.81
CA ILE A 68 -10.06 10.76 -12.85
C ILE A 68 -11.01 9.66 -12.34
N SER A 69 -10.77 9.14 -11.13
CA SER A 69 -11.60 8.10 -10.51
C SER A 69 -13.06 8.51 -10.38
N ASP A 70 -13.31 9.75 -9.90
CA ASP A 70 -14.66 10.22 -9.58
C ASP A 70 -15.44 10.65 -10.82
N HIS A 71 -14.78 11.31 -11.77
CA HIS A 71 -15.42 11.81 -12.99
C HIS A 71 -15.63 10.74 -14.06
N THR A 72 -14.68 9.83 -14.23
CA THR A 72 -14.81 8.79 -15.27
C THR A 72 -15.57 7.56 -14.80
N GLY A 73 -15.56 7.27 -13.49
CA GLY A 73 -16.01 6.01 -12.93
C GLY A 73 -15.18 4.80 -13.39
N ARG A 74 -14.11 5.03 -14.17
CA ARG A 74 -13.19 3.98 -14.66
C ARG A 74 -12.04 3.83 -13.68
N ARG A 75 -12.13 2.87 -12.80
CA ARG A 75 -11.13 2.61 -11.74
C ARG A 75 -10.29 1.38 -12.01
N ARG A 76 -10.90 0.39 -12.69
CA ARG A 76 -10.28 -0.89 -12.98
C ARG A 76 -9.05 -0.75 -13.89
N PHE A 77 -9.16 -0.01 -14.99
CA PHE A 77 -8.05 0.12 -15.94
C PHE A 77 -6.81 0.79 -15.32
N PRO A 78 -6.92 1.98 -14.68
CA PRO A 78 -5.76 2.60 -14.02
C PRO A 78 -5.19 1.72 -12.90
N LEU A 79 -6.05 1.07 -12.08
CA LEU A 79 -5.62 0.12 -11.06
C LEU A 79 -4.76 -0.99 -11.66
N THR A 80 -5.26 -1.65 -12.72
CA THR A 80 -4.56 -2.74 -13.39
C THR A 80 -3.23 -2.28 -13.97
N LEU A 81 -3.22 -1.16 -14.69
CA LEU A 81 -2.01 -0.62 -15.33
C LEU A 81 -0.93 -0.29 -14.30
N LEU A 82 -1.28 0.45 -13.26
CA LEU A 82 -0.34 0.84 -12.20
C LEU A 82 0.18 -0.39 -11.44
N THR A 83 -0.69 -1.36 -11.16
CA THR A 83 -0.26 -2.60 -10.50
C THR A 83 0.69 -3.40 -11.38
N LEU A 84 0.44 -3.52 -12.68
CA LEU A 84 1.33 -4.22 -13.60
C LEU A 84 2.71 -3.54 -13.68
N ILE A 85 2.75 -2.21 -13.73
CA ILE A 85 4.02 -1.47 -13.70
C ILE A 85 4.76 -1.73 -12.39
N ALA A 86 4.06 -1.70 -11.24
CA ALA A 86 4.65 -1.99 -9.94
C ALA A 86 5.22 -3.42 -9.88
N VAL A 87 4.47 -4.41 -10.39
CA VAL A 87 4.90 -5.81 -10.45
C VAL A 87 6.16 -5.97 -11.31
N VAL A 88 6.17 -5.40 -12.52
CA VAL A 88 7.33 -5.47 -13.42
C VAL A 88 8.56 -4.79 -12.81
N ALA A 89 8.39 -3.57 -12.30
CA ALA A 89 9.47 -2.84 -11.65
C ALA A 89 10.03 -3.62 -10.45
N THR A 90 9.17 -4.24 -9.63
CA THR A 90 9.57 -5.07 -8.50
C THR A 90 10.37 -6.29 -8.95
N ALA A 91 9.90 -7.01 -9.98
CA ALA A 91 10.62 -8.17 -10.51
C ALA A 91 12.01 -7.81 -11.04
N LEU A 92 12.15 -6.64 -11.67
CA LEU A 92 13.41 -6.16 -12.22
C LEU A 92 14.42 -5.73 -11.15
N ILE A 93 13.99 -5.34 -9.94
CA ILE A 93 14.93 -5.03 -8.83
C ILE A 93 15.84 -6.23 -8.56
N GLY A 94 15.29 -7.45 -8.53
CA GLY A 94 16.07 -8.66 -8.30
C GLY A 94 17.04 -9.04 -9.40
N GLN A 95 16.93 -8.41 -10.58
CA GLN A 95 17.77 -8.69 -11.74
C GLN A 95 18.93 -7.69 -11.91
N THR A 96 18.98 -6.64 -11.12
CA THR A 96 20.02 -5.61 -11.21
C THR A 96 20.96 -5.66 -10.04
N SER A 97 22.26 -5.51 -10.33
CA SER A 97 23.32 -5.28 -9.34
C SER A 97 23.66 -3.79 -9.14
N GLN A 98 23.07 -2.91 -9.96
CA GLN A 98 23.35 -1.48 -9.89
C GLN A 98 22.39 -0.79 -8.91
N LEU A 99 22.95 -0.22 -7.84
CA LEU A 99 22.18 0.45 -6.78
C LEU A 99 21.27 1.57 -7.35
N ALA A 100 21.78 2.42 -8.24
CA ALA A 100 20.99 3.51 -8.82
C ALA A 100 19.79 3.01 -9.64
N VAL A 101 19.96 1.94 -10.41
CA VAL A 101 18.87 1.31 -11.17
C VAL A 101 17.85 0.71 -10.21
N GLY A 102 18.28 0.02 -9.16
CA GLY A 102 17.40 -0.53 -8.14
C GLY A 102 16.60 0.54 -7.42
N LEU A 103 17.21 1.69 -7.07
CA LEU A 103 16.51 2.83 -6.47
C LEU A 103 15.44 3.43 -7.42
N CYS A 104 15.75 3.60 -8.71
CA CYS A 104 14.78 4.07 -9.70
C CYS A 104 13.62 3.09 -9.89
N LEU A 105 13.90 1.78 -9.94
CA LEU A 105 12.88 0.74 -10.03
C LEU A 105 12.00 0.72 -8.79
N PHE A 106 12.58 0.85 -7.60
CA PHE A 106 11.83 0.93 -6.35
C PHE A 106 10.93 2.18 -6.30
N MET A 107 11.47 3.35 -6.69
CA MET A 107 10.65 4.59 -6.77
C MET A 107 9.47 4.40 -7.71
N THR A 108 9.67 3.77 -8.86
CA THR A 108 8.63 3.48 -9.84
C THR A 108 7.61 2.48 -9.26
N ALA A 109 8.07 1.39 -8.66
CA ALA A 109 7.22 0.38 -8.06
C ALA A 109 6.37 0.97 -6.93
N ASN A 110 6.98 1.72 -6.01
CA ASN A 110 6.29 2.32 -4.87
C ASN A 110 5.32 3.42 -5.31
N TYR A 111 5.72 4.28 -6.26
CA TYR A 111 4.82 5.28 -6.85
C TYR A 111 3.58 4.64 -7.46
N CYS A 112 3.75 3.62 -8.30
CA CYS A 112 2.64 2.93 -8.95
C CYS A 112 1.77 2.17 -7.94
N TYR A 113 2.38 1.50 -6.97
CA TYR A 113 1.70 0.82 -5.88
C TYR A 113 0.80 1.78 -5.08
N GLN A 114 1.34 2.89 -4.59
CA GLN A 114 0.60 3.87 -3.81
C GLN A 114 -0.48 4.58 -4.64
N SER A 115 -0.18 4.88 -5.90
CA SER A 115 -1.15 5.49 -6.83
C SER A 115 -2.31 4.55 -7.15
N ALA A 116 -2.06 3.25 -7.25
CA ALA A 116 -3.09 2.23 -7.46
C ALA A 116 -4.09 2.19 -6.30
N LEU A 117 -3.66 2.46 -5.05
CA LEU A 117 -4.54 2.50 -3.88
C LEU A 117 -5.63 3.57 -3.98
N VAL A 118 -5.43 4.66 -4.70
CA VAL A 118 -6.45 5.68 -4.94
C VAL A 118 -7.66 5.06 -5.67
N PHE A 119 -7.39 4.30 -6.72
CA PHE A 119 -8.42 3.62 -7.50
C PHE A 119 -9.03 2.43 -6.74
N TYR A 120 -8.20 1.67 -6.03
CA TYR A 120 -8.64 0.57 -5.17
C TYR A 120 -9.63 1.02 -4.11
N ASN A 121 -9.28 2.04 -3.33
CA ASN A 121 -10.15 2.59 -2.29
C ASN A 121 -11.41 3.21 -2.90
N GLY A 122 -11.29 3.83 -4.08
CA GLY A 122 -12.42 4.36 -4.83
C GLY A 122 -13.45 3.29 -5.25
N MET A 123 -13.06 2.01 -5.37
CA MET A 123 -13.99 0.92 -5.72
C MET A 123 -14.94 0.54 -4.58
N LEU A 124 -14.55 0.74 -3.33
CA LEU A 124 -15.31 0.30 -2.15
C LEU A 124 -16.78 0.76 -2.15
N PRO A 125 -17.14 2.03 -2.44
CA PRO A 125 -18.53 2.45 -2.50
C PRO A 125 -19.36 1.80 -3.63
N SER A 126 -18.70 1.22 -4.65
CA SER A 126 -19.39 0.55 -5.76
C SER A 126 -19.69 -0.92 -5.49
N ILE A 127 -18.99 -1.56 -4.53
CA ILE A 127 -19.16 -2.98 -4.18
C ILE A 127 -19.86 -3.20 -2.83
N ALA A 128 -19.86 -2.18 -1.96
CA ALA A 128 -20.47 -2.23 -0.65
C ALA A 128 -21.63 -1.25 -0.53
N ARG A 129 -22.64 -1.59 0.28
CA ARG A 129 -23.71 -0.65 0.67
C ARG A 129 -23.21 0.28 1.78
N GLN A 130 -23.79 1.46 1.88
CA GLN A 130 -23.47 2.42 2.95
C GLN A 130 -23.61 1.81 4.36
N SER A 131 -24.57 0.88 4.55
CA SER A 131 -24.78 0.18 5.81
C SER A 131 -23.71 -0.88 6.16
N ASN A 132 -22.94 -1.36 5.20
CA ASN A 132 -21.95 -2.42 5.42
C ASN A 132 -20.53 -2.08 4.91
N VAL A 133 -20.29 -0.85 4.46
CA VAL A 133 -19.00 -0.41 3.93
C VAL A 133 -17.87 -0.58 4.95
N GLY A 134 -18.13 -0.28 6.23
CA GLY A 134 -17.14 -0.49 7.30
C GLY A 134 -16.79 -1.95 7.51
N MET A 135 -17.77 -2.85 7.44
CA MET A 135 -17.52 -4.30 7.56
C MET A 135 -16.72 -4.83 6.37
N VAL A 136 -17.04 -4.39 5.14
CA VAL A 136 -16.30 -4.79 3.93
C VAL A 136 -14.86 -4.28 3.97
N SER A 137 -14.66 -3.03 4.40
CA SER A 137 -13.33 -2.45 4.61
C SER A 137 -12.54 -3.22 5.66
N GLY A 138 -13.16 -3.53 6.81
CA GLY A 138 -12.53 -4.34 7.86
C GLY A 138 -12.14 -5.74 7.38
N TYR A 139 -12.94 -6.35 6.51
CA TYR A 139 -12.60 -7.63 5.89
C TYR A 139 -11.37 -7.53 4.97
N GLY A 140 -11.25 -6.44 4.19
CA GLY A 140 -10.04 -6.15 3.40
C GLY A 140 -8.81 -6.06 4.30
N VAL A 141 -8.85 -5.22 5.34
CA VAL A 141 -7.75 -5.04 6.28
C VAL A 141 -7.34 -6.36 6.96
N ALA A 142 -8.32 -7.17 7.37
CA ALA A 142 -8.04 -8.48 7.98
C ALA A 142 -7.30 -9.42 7.01
N LEU A 143 -7.74 -9.49 5.73
CA LEU A 143 -7.03 -10.23 4.69
C LEU A 143 -5.64 -9.63 4.41
N GLY A 144 -5.49 -8.31 4.51
CA GLY A 144 -4.20 -7.65 4.43
C GLY A 144 -3.20 -8.14 5.49
N TYR A 145 -3.60 -8.24 6.75
CA TYR A 145 -2.72 -8.80 7.80
C TYR A 145 -2.32 -10.24 7.49
N VAL A 146 -3.27 -11.07 7.01
CA VAL A 146 -2.95 -12.44 6.59
C VAL A 146 -1.99 -12.42 5.40
N GLY A 147 -2.17 -11.50 4.44
CA GLY A 147 -1.28 -11.31 3.30
C GLY A 147 0.14 -10.94 3.70
N SER A 148 0.31 -10.07 4.69
CA SER A 148 1.62 -9.71 5.23
C SER A 148 2.36 -10.93 5.77
N ILE A 149 1.70 -11.73 6.61
CA ILE A 149 2.29 -12.93 7.20
C ILE A 149 2.57 -13.98 6.12
N ALA A 150 1.60 -14.24 5.24
CA ALA A 150 1.75 -15.19 4.14
C ALA A 150 2.89 -14.79 3.19
N GLY A 151 2.98 -13.49 2.86
CA GLY A 151 4.06 -12.95 2.02
C GLY A 151 5.43 -13.19 2.60
N LEU A 152 5.62 -12.91 3.89
CA LEU A 152 6.89 -13.16 4.59
C LEU A 152 7.25 -14.67 4.60
N LEU A 153 6.29 -15.54 4.91
CA LEU A 153 6.52 -16.98 4.97
C LEU A 153 6.82 -17.59 3.59
N LEU A 154 6.09 -17.16 2.55
CA LEU A 154 6.25 -17.70 1.20
C LEU A 154 7.52 -17.21 0.50
N VAL A 155 7.99 -16.01 0.82
CA VAL A 155 9.20 -15.43 0.21
C VAL A 155 10.48 -15.84 0.94
N LYS A 156 10.41 -16.10 2.25
CA LYS A 156 11.56 -16.48 3.08
C LYS A 156 12.47 -17.58 2.51
N PRO A 157 11.96 -18.70 1.95
CA PRO A 157 12.81 -19.75 1.39
C PRO A 157 13.71 -19.26 0.25
N PHE A 158 13.17 -18.43 -0.63
CA PHE A 158 13.94 -17.90 -1.77
C PHE A 158 15.10 -17.01 -1.32
N VAL A 159 14.93 -16.29 -0.22
CA VAL A 159 15.98 -15.45 0.36
C VAL A 159 17.05 -16.30 1.04
N ALA A 160 16.69 -17.42 1.65
CA ALA A 160 17.65 -18.32 2.28
C ALA A 160 18.65 -18.90 1.27
N ASP A 161 18.18 -19.20 0.05
CA ASP A 161 18.99 -19.82 -1.00
C ASP A 161 19.68 -18.80 -1.91
N GLY A 162 19.05 -17.67 -2.20
CA GLY A 162 19.48 -16.70 -3.22
C GLY A 162 19.79 -15.29 -2.71
N GLY A 163 19.79 -15.06 -1.39
CA GLY A 163 19.97 -13.74 -0.81
C GLY A 163 18.76 -12.83 -1.00
N ARG A 164 18.86 -11.58 -0.53
CA ARG A 164 17.71 -10.64 -0.49
C ARG A 164 17.20 -10.25 -1.89
N ALA A 165 18.08 -10.22 -2.90
CA ALA A 165 17.67 -9.97 -4.29
C ALA A 165 16.65 -11.01 -4.81
N ALA A 166 16.76 -12.25 -4.34
CA ALA A 166 15.81 -13.32 -4.70
C ALA A 166 14.41 -13.14 -4.13
N ALA A 167 14.18 -12.18 -3.23
CA ALA A 167 12.86 -11.88 -2.68
C ALA A 167 11.93 -11.19 -3.69
N PHE A 168 12.47 -10.39 -4.60
CA PHE A 168 11.67 -9.47 -5.41
C PHE A 168 10.81 -10.18 -6.45
N LEU A 169 11.36 -11.18 -7.14
CA LEU A 169 10.61 -11.91 -8.17
C LEU A 169 9.41 -12.70 -7.56
N PRO A 170 9.54 -13.54 -6.53
CA PRO A 170 8.41 -14.22 -5.92
C PRO A 170 7.41 -13.23 -5.30
N THR A 171 7.87 -12.12 -4.73
CA THR A 171 6.97 -11.06 -4.24
C THR A 171 6.14 -10.47 -5.38
N ALA A 172 6.75 -10.16 -6.52
CA ALA A 172 6.06 -9.64 -7.71
C ALA A 172 5.03 -10.63 -8.25
N ILE A 173 5.38 -11.92 -8.31
CA ILE A 173 4.48 -13.00 -8.77
C ILE A 173 3.28 -13.15 -7.81
N LEU A 174 3.52 -13.19 -6.51
CA LEU A 174 2.46 -13.28 -5.51
C LEU A 174 1.54 -12.04 -5.57
N PHE A 175 2.13 -10.84 -5.68
CA PHE A 175 1.36 -9.61 -5.83
C PHE A 175 0.44 -9.71 -7.05
N LEU A 176 0.95 -10.14 -8.20
CA LEU A 176 0.16 -10.29 -9.41
C LEU A 176 -0.96 -11.34 -9.25
N ILE A 177 -0.63 -12.53 -8.78
CA ILE A 177 -1.60 -13.66 -8.65
C ILE A 177 -2.81 -13.22 -7.80
N PHE A 178 -2.58 -12.61 -6.64
CA PHE A 178 -3.65 -12.20 -5.74
C PHE A 178 -4.34 -10.89 -6.16
N ALA A 179 -3.73 -10.09 -7.06
CA ALA A 179 -4.37 -8.92 -7.65
C ALA A 179 -5.31 -9.27 -8.82
N ILE A 180 -5.04 -10.33 -9.59
CA ILE A 180 -5.83 -10.74 -10.77
C ILE A 180 -7.33 -10.84 -10.47
N PRO A 181 -7.82 -11.47 -9.38
CA PRO A 181 -9.25 -11.54 -9.10
C PRO A 181 -9.92 -10.16 -9.05
N CYS A 182 -9.25 -9.15 -8.49
CA CYS A 182 -9.78 -7.78 -8.46
C CYS A 182 -9.94 -7.23 -9.88
N PHE A 183 -8.97 -7.45 -10.74
CA PHE A 183 -9.03 -7.00 -12.14
C PHE A 183 -10.14 -7.68 -12.95
N LEU A 184 -10.49 -8.92 -12.62
CA LEU A 184 -11.48 -9.68 -13.39
C LEU A 184 -12.91 -9.48 -12.86
N PHE A 185 -13.10 -9.46 -11.55
CA PHE A 185 -14.42 -9.57 -10.94
C PHE A 185 -14.97 -8.25 -10.37
N VAL A 186 -14.12 -7.25 -10.08
CA VAL A 186 -14.60 -5.93 -9.67
C VAL A 186 -14.91 -5.11 -10.91
N LYS A 187 -16.18 -4.74 -11.08
CA LYS A 187 -16.67 -3.97 -12.24
C LYS A 187 -16.73 -2.49 -11.94
N ASP A 188 -16.38 -1.68 -12.93
CA ASP A 188 -16.61 -0.24 -12.87
C ASP A 188 -18.11 0.09 -12.89
N PRO A 189 -18.56 1.17 -12.21
CA PRO A 189 -19.95 1.56 -12.18
C PRO A 189 -20.53 2.08 -13.51
N GLY A 190 -19.75 2.02 -14.57
CA GLY A 190 -20.09 2.46 -15.93
C GLY A 190 -19.46 3.81 -16.29
N PRO A 191 -19.23 4.06 -17.59
CA PRO A 191 -18.59 5.28 -18.06
C PRO A 191 -19.52 6.48 -17.82
N LYS A 192 -19.00 7.48 -17.10
CA LYS A 192 -19.58 8.82 -17.07
C LYS A 192 -18.97 9.66 -18.21
N PRO A 193 -19.67 10.71 -18.70
CA PRO A 193 -19.08 11.61 -19.69
C PRO A 193 -17.72 12.11 -19.22
N PHE A 194 -16.68 11.92 -20.07
CA PHE A 194 -15.32 12.27 -19.73
C PHE A 194 -15.15 13.80 -19.78
N GLN A 195 -15.20 14.47 -18.65
CA GLN A 195 -14.79 15.87 -18.49
C GLN A 195 -13.92 15.94 -17.24
N VAL A 196 -12.63 15.58 -17.36
CA VAL A 196 -11.67 15.79 -16.30
C VAL A 196 -11.02 17.15 -16.53
N ASP A 197 -11.45 18.14 -15.78
CA ASP A 197 -10.73 19.40 -15.63
C ASP A 197 -9.74 19.28 -14.46
N VAL A 198 -8.48 18.98 -14.78
CA VAL A 198 -7.39 18.89 -13.80
C VAL A 198 -7.23 20.24 -13.07
N GLY A 199 -7.42 21.36 -13.76
CA GLY A 199 -7.40 22.68 -13.15
C GLY A 199 -8.51 22.85 -12.11
N GLN A 200 -9.69 22.26 -12.36
CA GLN A 200 -10.80 22.27 -11.38
C GLN A 200 -10.46 21.40 -10.16
N ALA A 201 -9.80 20.25 -10.32
CA ALA A 201 -9.38 19.41 -9.20
C ALA A 201 -8.45 20.18 -8.24
N PHE A 202 -7.45 20.87 -8.78
CA PHE A 202 -6.53 21.69 -7.96
C PHE A 202 -7.22 22.95 -7.38
N ARG A 203 -8.14 23.58 -8.11
CA ARG A 203 -8.96 24.70 -7.58
C ARG A 203 -9.84 24.24 -6.43
N THR A 204 -10.49 23.08 -6.54
CA THR A 204 -11.30 22.49 -5.47
C THR A 204 -10.44 22.18 -4.25
N LEU A 205 -9.27 21.56 -4.44
CA LEU A 205 -8.32 21.30 -3.35
C LEU A 205 -7.91 22.60 -2.64
N ARG A 206 -7.53 23.63 -3.40
CA ARG A 206 -7.18 24.96 -2.85
C ARG A 206 -8.35 25.58 -2.07
N ALA A 207 -9.55 25.52 -2.62
CA ALA A 207 -10.74 26.03 -1.95
C ALA A 207 -11.05 25.28 -0.65
N THR A 208 -10.90 23.95 -0.65
CA THR A 208 -11.05 23.10 0.54
C THR A 208 -10.02 23.46 1.61
N ILE A 209 -8.76 23.62 1.24
CA ILE A 209 -7.69 24.04 2.17
C ILE A 209 -7.97 25.44 2.71
N ALA A 210 -8.37 26.38 1.88
CA ALA A 210 -8.71 27.74 2.29
C ALA A 210 -9.92 27.78 3.25
N GLY A 211 -10.94 26.96 2.97
CA GLY A 211 -12.13 26.81 3.83
C GLY A 211 -11.88 26.02 5.12
N ALA A 212 -10.83 25.21 5.17
CA ALA A 212 -10.51 24.37 6.32
C ALA A 212 -10.19 25.19 7.59
N SER A 213 -9.73 26.45 7.43
CA SER A 213 -9.47 27.36 8.56
C SER A 213 -10.66 27.59 9.49
N GLN A 214 -11.88 27.36 9.03
CA GLN A 214 -13.11 27.46 9.82
C GLN A 214 -13.28 26.30 10.81
N TYR A 215 -12.56 25.18 10.57
CA TYR A 215 -12.68 23.94 11.35
C TYR A 215 -11.43 23.67 12.19
N HIS A 216 -11.12 24.58 13.13
CA HIS A 216 -9.88 24.52 13.94
C HIS A 216 -9.68 23.18 14.67
N VAL A 217 -10.77 22.57 15.18
CA VAL A 217 -10.69 21.27 15.87
C VAL A 217 -10.31 20.17 14.90
N LEU A 218 -10.91 20.15 13.70
CA LEU A 218 -10.61 19.20 12.64
C LEU A 218 -9.15 19.34 12.15
N LEU A 219 -8.69 20.58 11.98
CA LEU A 219 -7.30 20.83 11.55
C LEU A 219 -6.28 20.36 12.60
N LYS A 220 -6.55 20.60 13.90
CA LYS A 220 -5.72 20.08 14.99
C LYS A 220 -5.71 18.55 14.99
N PHE A 221 -6.89 17.92 14.86
CA PHE A 221 -7.00 16.48 14.78
C PHE A 221 -6.21 15.90 13.59
N ILE A 222 -6.37 16.46 12.38
CA ILE A 222 -5.64 16.04 11.19
C ILE A 222 -4.13 16.22 11.40
N GLY A 223 -3.68 17.35 11.95
CA GLY A 223 -2.25 17.61 12.21
C GLY A 223 -1.64 16.61 13.20
N ILE A 224 -2.33 16.33 14.31
CA ILE A 224 -1.88 15.33 15.29
C ILE A 224 -1.86 13.94 14.65
N HIS A 225 -2.91 13.57 13.93
CA HIS A 225 -3.01 12.28 13.26
C HIS A 225 -1.91 12.09 12.21
N PHE A 226 -1.61 13.14 11.44
CA PHE A 226 -0.50 13.16 10.48
C PHE A 226 0.84 12.86 11.18
N LEU A 227 1.16 13.56 12.28
CA LEU A 227 2.40 13.34 13.02
C LEU A 227 2.50 11.92 13.58
N ILE A 228 1.40 11.38 14.13
CA ILE A 228 1.37 10.01 14.65
C ILE A 228 1.61 9.00 13.51
N LEU A 229 0.93 9.17 12.38
CA LEU A 229 1.11 8.28 11.23
C LEU A 229 2.52 8.37 10.65
N ASP A 230 3.11 9.55 10.61
CA ASP A 230 4.47 9.76 10.12
C ASP A 230 5.49 8.99 10.97
N VAL A 231 5.39 9.11 12.30
CA VAL A 231 6.23 8.34 13.23
C VAL A 231 6.04 6.83 13.05
N VAL A 232 4.80 6.35 13.00
CA VAL A 232 4.50 4.92 12.84
C VAL A 232 5.04 4.39 11.52
N ASN A 233 4.82 5.09 10.41
CA ASN A 233 5.30 4.68 9.10
C ASN A 233 6.83 4.69 9.01
N THR A 234 7.49 5.68 9.65
CA THR A 234 8.95 5.75 9.73
C THR A 234 9.50 4.53 10.51
N VAL A 235 8.91 4.21 11.66
CA VAL A 235 9.31 3.00 12.42
C VAL A 235 9.14 1.74 11.57
N ILE A 236 8.00 1.57 10.90
CA ILE A 236 7.75 0.41 10.04
C ILE A 236 8.77 0.31 8.91
N ALA A 237 9.09 1.44 8.25
CA ALA A 237 10.01 1.46 7.10
C ALA A 237 11.46 1.15 7.50
N PHE A 238 11.90 1.56 8.68
CA PHE A 238 13.29 1.40 9.14
C PHE A 238 13.51 0.28 10.15
N MET A 239 12.46 -0.39 10.61
CA MET A 239 12.56 -1.43 11.64
C MET A 239 13.50 -2.56 11.25
N ALA A 240 13.46 -3.01 9.99
CA ALA A 240 14.33 -4.08 9.51
C ALA A 240 15.82 -3.66 9.51
N VAL A 241 16.10 -2.43 9.08
CA VAL A 241 17.47 -1.87 9.08
C VAL A 241 17.99 -1.71 10.52
N TYR A 242 17.16 -1.20 11.43
CA TYR A 242 17.48 -1.07 12.85
C TYR A 242 17.73 -2.43 13.50
N ALA A 243 16.86 -3.40 13.26
CA ALA A 243 17.00 -4.75 13.78
C ALA A 243 18.28 -5.44 13.29
N ASN A 244 18.65 -5.21 12.03
CA ASN A 244 19.89 -5.77 11.48
C ASN A 244 21.13 -5.04 11.99
N LYS A 245 21.21 -3.72 11.80
CA LYS A 245 22.44 -2.93 12.06
C LYS A 245 22.71 -2.68 13.53
N VAL A 246 21.66 -2.49 14.35
CA VAL A 246 21.80 -2.09 15.75
C VAL A 246 21.63 -3.27 16.71
N ILE A 247 20.60 -4.10 16.48
CA ILE A 247 20.33 -5.28 17.34
C ILE A 247 21.18 -6.48 16.89
N GLY A 248 21.59 -6.55 15.61
CA GLY A 248 22.36 -7.67 15.05
C GLY A 248 21.51 -8.87 14.64
N PHE A 249 20.21 -8.69 14.40
CA PHE A 249 19.33 -9.76 13.94
C PHE A 249 19.68 -10.16 12.50
N ASN A 250 19.65 -11.48 12.25
CA ASN A 250 19.68 -12.00 10.89
C ASN A 250 18.31 -11.94 10.23
N ASP A 251 18.24 -12.17 8.91
CA ASP A 251 17.01 -12.05 8.12
C ASP A 251 15.87 -12.96 8.63
N SER A 252 16.20 -14.17 9.12
CA SER A 252 15.22 -15.08 9.68
C SER A 252 14.61 -14.55 10.98
N GLN A 253 15.43 -13.93 11.84
CA GLN A 253 14.99 -13.32 13.11
C GLN A 253 14.14 -12.08 12.83
N ILE A 254 14.55 -11.24 11.85
CA ILE A 254 13.78 -10.06 11.44
C ILE A 254 12.43 -10.49 10.88
N THR A 255 12.41 -11.50 10.01
CA THR A 255 11.15 -12.04 9.46
C THR A 255 10.22 -12.54 10.57
N THR A 256 10.75 -13.29 11.53
CA THR A 256 9.97 -13.79 12.68
C THR A 256 9.44 -12.64 13.52
N PHE A 257 10.26 -11.63 13.78
CA PHE A 257 9.87 -10.43 14.52
C PHE A 257 8.72 -9.67 13.81
N LEU A 258 8.81 -9.49 12.48
CA LEU A 258 7.76 -8.82 11.70
C LEU A 258 6.45 -9.63 11.67
N ILE A 259 6.53 -10.97 11.60
CA ILE A 259 5.35 -11.85 11.68
C ILE A 259 4.66 -11.67 13.04
N LEU A 260 5.42 -11.75 14.14
CA LEU A 260 4.88 -11.58 15.48
C LEU A 260 4.27 -10.18 15.67
N SER A 261 4.97 -9.13 15.24
CA SER A 261 4.47 -7.75 15.30
C SER A 261 3.17 -7.59 14.53
N THR A 262 3.07 -8.18 13.34
CA THR A 262 1.84 -8.15 12.52
C THR A 262 0.70 -8.92 13.20
N ALA A 263 0.99 -10.09 13.80
CA ALA A 263 -0.01 -10.87 14.53
C ALA A 263 -0.55 -10.09 15.75
N PHE A 264 0.33 -9.43 16.51
CA PHE A 264 -0.09 -8.57 17.62
C PHE A 264 -0.87 -7.33 17.16
N ALA A 265 -0.51 -6.72 16.01
CA ALA A 265 -1.26 -5.61 15.43
C ALA A 265 -2.67 -6.05 15.01
N MET A 266 -2.80 -7.24 14.42
CA MET A 266 -4.09 -7.84 14.09
C MET A 266 -4.96 -8.06 15.33
N LEU A 267 -4.42 -8.66 16.38
CA LEU A 267 -5.12 -8.87 17.65
C LEU A 267 -5.52 -7.54 18.30
N GLY A 268 -4.61 -6.57 18.32
CA GLY A 268 -4.87 -5.22 18.84
C GLY A 268 -6.00 -4.52 18.09
N SER A 269 -6.05 -4.62 16.77
CA SER A 269 -7.10 -4.01 15.96
C SER A 269 -8.48 -4.60 16.28
N VAL A 270 -8.58 -5.91 16.50
CA VAL A 270 -9.82 -6.59 16.90
C VAL A 270 -10.27 -6.14 18.29
N ILE A 271 -9.34 -6.11 19.27
CA ILE A 271 -9.63 -5.69 20.64
C ILE A 271 -10.12 -4.24 20.69
N ILE A 272 -9.41 -3.34 20.02
CA ILE A 272 -9.80 -1.91 19.97
C ILE A 272 -11.14 -1.74 19.25
N GLY A 273 -11.35 -2.44 18.14
CA GLY A 273 -12.64 -2.42 17.42
C GLY A 273 -13.81 -2.87 18.31
N TRP A 274 -13.58 -3.89 19.14
CA TRP A 274 -14.55 -4.36 20.14
C TRP A 274 -14.80 -3.32 21.24
N LEU A 275 -13.73 -2.72 21.77
CA LEU A 275 -13.83 -1.67 22.81
C LEU A 275 -14.60 -0.43 22.32
N VAL A 276 -14.34 0.03 21.11
CA VAL A 276 -15.04 1.17 20.51
C VAL A 276 -16.54 0.86 20.34
N LYS A 277 -16.90 -0.36 19.96
CA LYS A 277 -18.31 -0.77 19.87
C LYS A 277 -19.03 -0.73 21.23
N TYR A 278 -18.31 -0.97 22.33
CA TYR A 278 -18.90 -1.00 23.67
C TYR A 278 -18.92 0.36 24.40
N LYS A 279 -17.99 1.27 24.06
CA LYS A 279 -17.83 2.56 24.76
C LYS A 279 -18.16 3.78 23.88
N GLY A 280 -18.27 3.59 22.57
CA GLY A 280 -18.65 4.62 21.59
C GLY A 280 -20.11 4.55 21.33
#